data_0218eb674838595343732cec4e60e993
#
_entry.id   0218eb674838595343732cec4e60e993
#
_cell.length_a   1.000
_cell.length_b   1.000
_cell.length_c   1.000
_cell.angle_alpha   90.00
_cell.angle_beta   90.00
_cell.angle_gamma   90.00
#
_symmetry.space_group_name_H-M   'P 1'
#
loop_
_entity.id
_entity.type
_entity.pdbx_description
1 polymer ?
#
loop_
_entity_poly.entity_id
_entity_poly.type
_entity_poly.pdbx_seq_one_letter_code
_entity_poly.pdbx_strand_id
1 'polypeptide(L)'
;MKRIGMILGALMMGSLLGACAQYENKRGVEVTWNPAAMQDLSVGETTRKQVMAELGPPSQVISLDGETVLYYLYERSAGNGLILIVYNRFTVDTRYDRAVFFFDENDVLTEYASYIDQDDA
;
A
#
# COMPACT_ATOMS: atom_id res chain seq x y z
N MET A 1 -25.45 48.10 7.34
CA MET A 1 -24.59 47.33 8.24
C MET A 1 -25.12 45.94 8.59
N LYS A 2 -26.40 45.76 8.88
CA LYS A 2 -26.98 44.45 9.17
C LYS A 2 -26.87 43.45 7.98
N ARG A 3 -26.96 43.92 6.74
CA ARG A 3 -26.85 43.10 5.52
C ARG A 3 -25.43 42.59 5.27
N ILE A 4 -24.43 43.40 5.61
CA ILE A 4 -23.00 43.00 5.48
C ILE A 4 -22.63 41.94 6.51
N GLY A 5 -23.16 42.03 7.74
CA GLY A 5 -23.00 41.03 8.78
C GLY A 5 -23.63 39.67 8.42
N MET A 6 -24.82 39.70 7.77
CA MET A 6 -25.44 38.46 7.29
C MET A 6 -24.69 37.80 6.14
N ILE A 7 -24.15 38.58 5.21
CA ILE A 7 -23.37 38.08 4.08
C ILE A 7 -22.03 37.49 4.57
N LEU A 8 -21.36 38.15 5.49
CA LEU A 8 -20.14 37.65 6.15
C LEU A 8 -20.42 36.36 6.94
N GLY A 9 -21.51 36.29 7.66
CA GLY A 9 -21.94 35.08 8.38
C GLY A 9 -22.24 33.89 7.44
N ALA A 10 -22.91 34.15 6.33
CA ALA A 10 -23.24 33.13 5.32
C ALA A 10 -21.95 32.62 4.59
N LEU A 11 -21.02 33.51 4.28
CA LEU A 11 -19.72 33.16 3.71
C LEU A 11 -18.88 32.30 4.68
N MET A 12 -18.87 32.65 5.96
CA MET A 12 -18.15 31.91 6.99
C MET A 12 -18.77 30.51 7.22
N MET A 13 -20.09 30.41 7.17
CA MET A 13 -20.81 29.16 7.31
C MET A 13 -20.66 28.25 6.09
N GLY A 14 -20.55 28.82 4.89
CA GLY A 14 -20.27 28.09 3.64
C GLY A 14 -18.86 27.47 3.61
N SER A 15 -17.89 28.13 4.22
CA SER A 15 -16.50 27.65 4.31
C SER A 15 -16.34 26.46 5.26
N LEU A 16 -17.23 26.32 6.24
CA LEU A 16 -17.21 25.21 7.21
C LEU A 16 -17.79 23.90 6.64
N LEU A 17 -18.58 23.98 5.58
CA LEU A 17 -19.22 22.82 4.95
C LEU A 17 -18.28 22.03 4.01
N GLY A 18 -17.14 22.59 3.65
CA GLY A 18 -16.17 21.98 2.72
C GLY A 18 -14.97 21.31 3.37
N ALA A 19 -14.94 21.17 4.69
CA ALA A 19 -13.78 20.64 5.42
C ALA A 19 -13.75 19.09 5.44
N CYS A 20 -13.70 18.46 4.25
CA CYS A 20 -13.39 17.05 4.11
C CYS A 20 -11.89 16.88 3.95
N ALA A 21 -11.25 16.15 4.84
CA ALA A 21 -9.84 15.80 4.74
C ALA A 21 -9.70 14.35 4.23
N GLN A 22 -8.91 14.17 3.19
CA GLN A 22 -8.49 12.87 2.69
C GLN A 22 -7.01 12.67 2.98
N TYR A 23 -6.68 11.52 3.51
CA TYR A 23 -5.30 11.15 3.80
C TYR A 23 -4.98 9.83 3.10
N GLU A 24 -3.91 9.82 2.31
CA GLU A 24 -3.36 8.62 1.72
C GLU A 24 -1.84 8.59 1.97
N ASN A 25 -1.37 7.50 2.53
CA ASN A 25 0.05 7.27 2.74
C ASN A 25 0.42 5.88 2.23
N LYS A 26 1.47 5.83 1.42
CA LYS A 26 2.05 4.59 0.88
C LYS A 26 3.46 4.44 1.38
N ARG A 27 3.76 3.33 2.01
CA ARG A 27 5.09 3.00 2.53
C ARG A 27 5.59 1.69 1.94
N GLY A 28 6.89 1.62 1.77
CA GLY A 28 7.57 0.48 1.19
C GLY A 28 7.83 0.65 -0.31
N VAL A 29 8.28 -0.41 -0.94
CA VAL A 29 8.51 -0.44 -2.38
C VAL A 29 7.19 -0.72 -3.07
N GLU A 30 6.77 0.19 -3.95
CA GLU A 30 5.58 -0.04 -4.77
C GLU A 30 5.85 -1.21 -5.72
N VAL A 31 5.23 -2.33 -5.42
CA VAL A 31 5.32 -3.56 -6.20
C VAL A 31 4.06 -3.67 -7.04
N THR A 32 4.21 -3.91 -8.32
CA THR A 32 3.08 -4.20 -9.18
C THR A 32 2.62 -5.64 -8.91
N TRP A 33 1.71 -5.80 -7.96
CA TRP A 33 1.09 -7.08 -7.67
C TRP A 33 0.17 -7.46 -8.82
N ASN A 34 0.76 -8.06 -9.85
CA ASN A 34 0.01 -8.63 -10.95
C ASN A 34 -0.32 -10.09 -10.60
N PRO A 35 -1.60 -10.45 -10.42
CA PRO A 35 -1.98 -11.83 -10.18
C PRO A 35 -1.46 -12.82 -11.23
N ALA A 36 -1.31 -12.38 -12.48
CA ALA A 36 -0.71 -13.19 -13.54
C ALA A 36 0.77 -13.51 -13.28
N ALA A 37 1.55 -12.52 -12.83
CA ALA A 37 2.96 -12.72 -12.50
C ALA A 37 3.14 -13.73 -11.37
N MET A 38 2.23 -13.76 -10.40
CA MET A 38 2.26 -14.73 -9.31
C MET A 38 1.85 -16.15 -9.75
N GLN A 39 1.03 -16.27 -10.80
CA GLN A 39 0.62 -17.56 -11.36
C GLN A 39 1.71 -18.22 -12.22
N ASP A 40 2.60 -17.41 -12.78
CA ASP A 40 3.69 -17.88 -13.65
C ASP A 40 4.92 -18.37 -12.86
N LEU A 41 4.89 -18.28 -11.52
CA LEU A 41 5.96 -18.75 -10.66
C LEU A 41 5.99 -20.27 -10.59
N SER A 42 7.15 -20.86 -10.89
CA SER A 42 7.37 -22.31 -10.85
C SER A 42 8.55 -22.64 -9.96
N VAL A 43 8.30 -23.36 -8.87
CA VAL A 43 9.36 -23.87 -8.00
C VAL A 43 10.27 -24.81 -8.81
N GLY A 44 11.58 -24.60 -8.70
CA GLY A 44 12.59 -25.33 -9.45
C GLY A 44 12.93 -24.78 -10.83
N GLU A 45 12.19 -23.78 -11.33
CA GLU A 45 12.41 -23.18 -12.65
C GLU A 45 12.57 -21.65 -12.61
N THR A 46 11.74 -20.95 -11.85
CA THR A 46 11.77 -19.49 -11.75
C THR A 46 13.04 -19.02 -11.04
N THR A 47 13.72 -18.04 -11.62
CA THR A 47 14.95 -17.47 -11.06
C THR A 47 14.68 -16.20 -10.27
N ARG A 48 15.60 -15.84 -9.37
CA ARG A 48 15.59 -14.59 -8.63
C ARG A 48 15.50 -13.38 -9.56
N LYS A 49 16.26 -13.40 -10.65
CA LYS A 49 16.23 -12.34 -11.66
C LYS A 49 14.87 -12.16 -12.31
N GLN A 50 14.16 -13.26 -12.58
CA GLN A 50 12.81 -13.22 -13.13
C GLN A 50 11.81 -12.63 -12.13
N VAL A 51 11.87 -13.03 -10.86
CA VAL A 51 11.02 -12.46 -9.80
C VAL A 51 11.27 -10.96 -9.66
N MET A 52 12.52 -10.52 -9.63
CA MET A 52 12.86 -9.09 -9.54
C MET A 52 12.45 -8.31 -10.80
N ALA A 53 12.46 -8.92 -11.96
CA ALA A 53 12.00 -8.29 -13.20
C ALA A 53 10.48 -8.06 -13.20
N GLU A 54 9.72 -9.00 -12.64
CA GLU A 54 8.25 -8.93 -12.56
C GLU A 54 7.76 -8.05 -11.42
N LEU A 55 8.36 -8.16 -10.24
CA LEU A 55 7.90 -7.46 -9.03
C LEU A 55 8.71 -6.21 -8.70
N GLY A 56 9.83 -5.99 -9.37
CA GLY A 56 10.74 -4.90 -9.07
C GLY A 56 11.67 -5.18 -7.88
N PRO A 57 12.34 -4.15 -7.34
CA PRO A 57 13.27 -4.32 -6.23
C PRO A 57 12.53 -4.76 -4.95
N PRO A 58 13.08 -5.73 -4.19
CA PRO A 58 12.49 -6.15 -2.92
C PRO A 58 12.66 -5.09 -1.83
N SER A 59 11.82 -5.17 -0.81
CA SER A 59 11.95 -4.35 0.40
C SER A 59 13.17 -4.75 1.22
N GLN A 60 13.50 -6.04 1.22
CA GLN A 60 14.65 -6.60 1.93
C GLN A 60 15.21 -7.82 1.20
N VAL A 61 16.54 -7.94 1.17
CA VAL A 61 17.26 -9.13 0.74
C VAL A 61 17.96 -9.73 1.94
N ILE A 62 17.68 -10.99 2.22
CA ILE A 62 18.26 -11.74 3.33
C ILE A 62 19.13 -12.86 2.76
N SER A 63 20.41 -12.86 3.10
CA SER A 63 21.31 -13.95 2.72
C SER A 63 21.43 -14.92 3.88
N LEU A 64 21.06 -16.15 3.63
CA LEU A 64 21.24 -17.28 4.53
C LEU A 64 22.37 -18.17 3.98
N ASP A 65 22.77 -19.17 4.77
CA ASP A 65 23.80 -20.12 4.32
C ASP A 65 23.29 -20.98 3.14
N GLY A 66 23.75 -20.66 1.93
CA GLY A 66 23.34 -21.33 0.70
C GLY A 66 21.97 -20.89 0.15
N GLU A 67 21.30 -19.92 0.77
CA GLU A 67 19.99 -19.44 0.33
C GLU A 67 19.92 -17.91 0.28
N THR A 68 19.09 -17.40 -0.60
CA THR A 68 18.74 -15.97 -0.66
C THR A 68 17.24 -15.83 -0.53
N VAL A 69 16.80 -14.93 0.33
CA VAL A 69 15.38 -14.62 0.54
C VAL A 69 15.11 -13.20 0.08
N LEU A 70 14.12 -13.04 -0.78
CA LEU A 70 13.55 -11.73 -1.15
C LEU A 70 12.27 -11.51 -0.38
N TYR A 71 12.20 -10.42 0.34
CA TYR A 71 11.02 -10.01 1.08
C TYR A 71 10.43 -8.73 0.49
N TYR A 72 9.16 -8.80 0.16
CA TYR A 72 8.37 -7.68 -0.36
C TYR A 72 7.31 -7.29 0.64
N LEU A 73 7.31 -6.03 1.03
CA LEU A 73 6.29 -5.44 1.90
C LEU A 73 5.79 -4.14 1.29
N TYR A 74 4.50 -4.03 1.13
CA TYR A 74 3.84 -2.82 0.70
C TYR A 74 2.72 -2.46 1.66
N GLU A 75 2.80 -1.28 2.24
CA GLU A 75 1.79 -0.72 3.14
C GLU A 75 1.05 0.40 2.44
N ARG A 76 -0.26 0.31 2.44
CA ARG A 76 -1.16 1.38 1.99
C ARG A 76 -2.04 1.82 3.13
N SER A 77 -2.03 3.11 3.41
CA SER A 77 -2.93 3.73 4.39
C SER A 77 -3.76 4.80 3.71
N ALA A 78 -5.06 4.67 3.76
CA ALA A 78 -5.99 5.67 3.28
C ALA A 78 -6.93 6.09 4.41
N GLY A 79 -7.13 7.40 4.57
CA GLY A 79 -8.00 7.95 5.60
C GLY A 79 -8.96 8.98 5.03
N ASN A 80 -10.20 8.91 5.46
CA ASN A 80 -11.23 9.88 5.18
C ASN A 80 -11.74 10.48 6.48
N GLY A 81 -11.83 11.81 6.52
CA GLY A 81 -12.29 12.51 7.70
C GLY A 81 -13.14 13.73 7.38
N LEU A 82 -14.07 14.02 8.26
CA LEU A 82 -14.84 15.25 8.29
C LEU A 82 -14.39 16.06 9.51
N ILE A 83 -13.83 17.25 9.26
CA ILE A 83 -13.39 18.17 10.30
C ILE A 83 -14.36 19.33 10.38
N LEU A 84 -15.10 19.41 11.47
CA LEU A 84 -16.02 20.51 11.81
C LEU A 84 -15.64 21.06 13.19
N ILE A 85 -15.99 22.31 13.48
CA ILE A 85 -15.70 22.96 14.78
C ILE A 85 -16.37 22.21 15.94
N VAL A 86 -17.56 21.64 15.72
CA VAL A 86 -18.37 20.94 16.74
C VAL A 86 -18.32 19.42 16.63
N TYR A 87 -17.90 18.86 15.48
CA TYR A 87 -17.85 17.43 15.23
C TYR A 87 -16.64 17.08 14.36
N ASN A 88 -15.86 16.11 14.82
CA ASN A 88 -14.68 15.63 14.12
C ASN A 88 -14.69 14.11 14.05
N ARG A 89 -14.72 13.56 12.84
CA ARG A 89 -14.63 12.13 12.61
C ARG A 89 -13.57 11.84 11.56
N PHE A 90 -12.65 10.96 11.91
CA PHE A 90 -11.59 10.51 11.02
C PHE A 90 -11.48 8.99 11.07
N THR A 91 -11.46 8.37 9.89
CA THR A 91 -11.28 6.92 9.74
C THR A 91 -10.04 6.65 8.89
N VAL A 92 -9.15 5.80 9.36
CA VAL A 92 -7.94 5.37 8.64
C VAL A 92 -8.02 3.87 8.42
N ASP A 93 -7.92 3.45 7.16
CA ASP A 93 -7.75 2.06 6.76
C ASP A 93 -6.29 1.82 6.36
N THR A 94 -5.66 0.84 6.98
CA THR A 94 -4.28 0.45 6.66
C THR A 94 -4.28 -0.98 6.14
N ARG A 95 -3.61 -1.21 5.00
CA ARG A 95 -3.52 -2.49 4.32
C ARG A 95 -2.09 -2.87 4.05
N TYR A 96 -1.80 -4.15 4.15
CA TYR A 96 -0.48 -4.70 3.94
C TYR A 96 -0.51 -5.82 2.91
N ASP A 97 0.30 -5.65 1.86
CA ASP A 97 0.61 -6.72 0.92
C ASP A 97 2.03 -7.19 1.19
N ARG A 98 2.24 -8.49 1.25
CA ARG A 98 3.54 -9.08 1.53
C ARG A 98 3.76 -10.36 0.76
N ALA A 99 4.99 -10.58 0.36
CA ALA A 99 5.43 -11.83 -0.25
C ALA A 99 6.86 -12.14 0.15
N VAL A 100 7.18 -13.40 0.24
CA VAL A 100 8.51 -13.89 0.52
C VAL A 100 8.87 -14.99 -0.48
N PHE A 101 10.10 -14.93 -1.00
CA PHE A 101 10.61 -15.87 -2.00
C PHE A 101 11.96 -16.40 -1.54
N PHE A 102 12.11 -17.71 -1.57
CA PHE A 102 13.34 -18.41 -1.21
C PHE A 102 14.03 -18.96 -2.46
N PHE A 103 15.31 -18.70 -2.60
CA PHE A 103 16.13 -19.16 -3.72
C PHE A 103 17.33 -19.98 -3.22
N ASP A 104 17.67 -21.03 -3.97
CA ASP A 104 18.85 -21.86 -3.70
C ASP A 104 20.16 -21.18 -4.13
N GLU A 105 21.29 -21.92 -4.01
CA GLU A 105 22.62 -21.46 -4.42
C GLU A 105 22.72 -21.08 -5.90
N ASN A 106 21.86 -21.63 -6.74
CA ASN A 106 21.78 -21.36 -8.17
C ASN A 106 20.79 -20.24 -8.53
N ASP A 107 20.28 -19.52 -7.51
CA ASP A 107 19.25 -18.48 -7.67
C ASP A 107 17.92 -18.98 -8.27
N VAL A 108 17.59 -20.24 -8.01
CA VAL A 108 16.33 -20.87 -8.43
C VAL A 108 15.35 -20.91 -7.28
N LEU A 109 14.09 -20.58 -7.55
CA LEU A 109 13.01 -20.53 -6.57
C LEU A 109 12.77 -21.91 -5.95
N THR A 110 12.85 -22.02 -4.63
CA THR A 110 12.58 -23.26 -3.87
C THR A 110 11.23 -23.22 -3.16
N GLU A 111 10.84 -22.04 -2.67
CA GLU A 111 9.60 -21.84 -1.96
C GLU A 111 9.16 -20.38 -2.06
N TYR A 112 7.86 -20.14 -2.00
CA TYR A 112 7.31 -18.78 -1.88
C TYR A 112 5.98 -18.77 -1.15
N ALA A 113 5.67 -17.64 -0.52
CA ALA A 113 4.37 -17.36 0.08
C ALA A 113 4.01 -15.90 -0.14
N SER A 114 2.72 -15.64 -0.33
CA SER A 114 2.21 -14.29 -0.48
C SER A 114 0.91 -14.08 0.27
N TYR A 115 0.73 -12.88 0.76
CA TYR A 115 -0.53 -12.39 1.32
C TYR A 115 -0.83 -11.02 0.72
N ILE A 116 -1.93 -10.94 0.03
CA ILE A 116 -2.42 -9.69 -0.58
C ILE A 116 -3.75 -9.36 0.09
N ASP A 117 -3.80 -8.22 0.75
CA ASP A 117 -5.02 -7.71 1.35
C ASP A 117 -5.91 -7.16 0.24
N GLN A 118 -6.80 -8.03 -0.27
CA GLN A 118 -7.75 -7.65 -1.30
C GLN A 118 -8.86 -6.80 -0.70
N ASP A 119 -9.15 -5.71 -1.40
CA ASP A 119 -10.38 -4.97 -1.18
C ASP A 119 -11.57 -5.89 -1.42
N ASP A 120 -12.22 -6.30 -0.37
CA ASP A 120 -13.61 -6.69 -0.45
C ASP A 120 -14.42 -5.41 -0.68
N ALA A 121 -14.47 -5.05 -1.94
CA ALA A 121 -15.24 -3.89 -2.38
C ALA A 121 -16.74 -4.16 -2.21
#